data_e88bbfa7fc1c858da2ea2d1e5938127f
#
_entry.id   e88bbfa7fc1c858da2ea2d1e5938127f
#
_cell.length_a   1.000
_cell.length_b   1.000
_cell.length_c   1.000
_cell.angle_alpha   90.00
_cell.angle_beta   90.00
_cell.angle_gamma   90.00
#
_symmetry.space_group_name_H-M   'P 1'
#
loop_
_entity.id
_entity.type
_entity.pdbx_description
1 polymer ?
#
loop_
_entity_poly.entity_id
_entity_poly.type
_entity_poly.pdbx_seq_one_letter_code
_entity_poly.pdbx_strand_id
1 'polypeptide(L)'
;LNGNIVLLFERGEEAGGNIRNLLPYAVETMKLKIDTCMATHVKWDVPTGTISAEPGAVFSGAYGFIIKLHGQAGHGSRPDLAHSVLDCFNNIYNHINMIRMKYVAPTDILTCSVGFVNCGTVRNIIPDELTFGGTIRTFNVDGAGAPFVKQLMDVVEKECELCQCTYEILHMPDPLFECQNNAVCSEIAKNAVRK
;
A
#
# COMPACT_ATOMS: atom_id res chain seq x y z
N LEU A 1 -35.13 -6.03 -19.55
CA LEU A 1 -34.37 -5.94 -18.29
C LEU A 1 -35.32 -5.54 -17.17
N ASN A 2 -35.38 -6.34 -16.12
CA ASN A 2 -36.11 -5.99 -14.90
C ASN A 2 -35.09 -5.46 -13.90
N GLY A 3 -34.97 -4.14 -13.79
CA GLY A 3 -34.04 -3.47 -12.88
C GLY A 3 -33.56 -2.13 -13.41
N ASN A 4 -32.80 -1.43 -12.58
CA ASN A 4 -32.18 -0.16 -12.91
C ASN A 4 -30.68 -0.35 -13.12
N ILE A 5 -30.12 0.39 -14.07
CA ILE A 5 -28.67 0.48 -14.28
C ILE A 5 -28.26 1.89 -13.88
N VAL A 6 -27.29 1.99 -13.01
CA VAL A 6 -26.67 3.25 -12.60
C VAL A 6 -25.24 3.27 -13.11
N LEU A 7 -24.88 4.28 -13.88
CA LEU A 7 -23.53 4.50 -14.36
C LEU A 7 -22.81 5.48 -13.43
N LEU A 8 -21.72 5.06 -12.82
CA LEU A 8 -20.85 5.89 -12.01
C LEU A 8 -19.59 6.25 -12.81
N PHE A 9 -19.40 7.55 -13.05
CA PHE A 9 -18.24 8.08 -13.75
C PHE A 9 -17.25 8.66 -12.75
N GLU A 10 -16.21 7.92 -12.48
CA GLU A 10 -15.15 8.34 -11.57
C GLU A 10 -14.18 9.29 -12.26
N ARG A 11 -13.86 10.42 -11.61
CA ARG A 11 -12.87 11.36 -12.11
C ARG A 11 -11.50 11.08 -11.48
N GLY A 12 -10.47 10.94 -12.32
CA GLY A 12 -9.08 10.87 -11.87
C GLY A 12 -8.74 9.58 -11.11
N GLU A 13 -9.22 8.43 -11.56
CA GLU A 13 -8.97 7.13 -10.94
C GLU A 13 -7.48 6.90 -10.70
N GLU A 14 -6.61 7.15 -11.70
CA GLU A 14 -5.15 7.01 -11.63
C GLU A 14 -4.46 8.00 -10.65
N ALA A 15 -5.15 9.05 -10.27
CA ALA A 15 -4.66 10.06 -9.32
C ALA A 15 -5.33 9.95 -7.93
N GLY A 16 -5.82 8.77 -7.56
CA GLY A 16 -6.50 8.51 -6.30
C GLY A 16 -8.02 8.61 -6.35
N GLY A 17 -8.57 8.95 -7.52
CA GLY A 17 -10.01 8.91 -7.78
C GLY A 17 -10.87 9.79 -6.88
N ASN A 18 -12.18 9.69 -7.05
CA ASN A 18 -13.17 10.32 -6.17
C ASN A 18 -14.26 9.34 -5.69
N ILE A 19 -14.04 8.04 -5.85
CA ILE A 19 -15.01 7.00 -5.47
C ILE A 19 -15.38 7.08 -3.99
N ARG A 20 -14.44 7.50 -3.12
CA ARG A 20 -14.64 7.70 -1.70
C ARG A 20 -15.73 8.74 -1.39
N ASN A 21 -15.95 9.70 -2.28
CA ASN A 21 -17.01 10.69 -2.18
C ASN A 21 -18.25 10.29 -3.00
N LEU A 22 -18.03 9.70 -4.17
CA LEU A 22 -19.11 9.36 -5.11
C LEU A 22 -19.99 8.23 -4.58
N LEU A 23 -19.40 7.19 -3.98
CA LEU A 23 -20.17 6.06 -3.45
C LEU A 23 -21.05 6.44 -2.25
N PRO A 24 -20.56 7.13 -1.20
CA PRO A 24 -21.40 7.64 -0.13
C PRO A 24 -22.51 8.57 -0.65
N TYR A 25 -22.21 9.45 -1.59
CA TYR A 25 -23.22 10.30 -2.20
C TYR A 25 -24.34 9.48 -2.86
N ALA A 26 -24.00 8.48 -3.65
CA ALA A 26 -24.97 7.60 -4.31
C ALA A 26 -25.85 6.84 -3.27
N VAL A 27 -25.23 6.27 -2.25
CA VAL A 27 -25.93 5.42 -1.28
C VAL A 27 -26.65 6.26 -0.20
N GLU A 28 -25.98 7.26 0.35
CA GLU A 28 -26.49 8.01 1.52
C GLU A 28 -27.36 9.19 1.13
N THR A 29 -26.99 9.94 0.08
CA THR A 29 -27.70 11.12 -0.36
C THR A 29 -28.81 10.77 -1.35
N MET A 30 -28.47 10.05 -2.42
CA MET A 30 -29.43 9.65 -3.45
C MET A 30 -30.27 8.42 -3.04
N LYS A 31 -29.92 7.77 -1.92
CA LYS A 31 -30.61 6.57 -1.40
C LYS A 31 -30.71 5.45 -2.42
N LEU A 32 -29.71 5.31 -3.27
CA LEU A 32 -29.68 4.21 -4.24
C LEU A 32 -29.42 2.89 -3.52
N LYS A 33 -30.24 1.91 -3.81
CA LYS A 33 -30.02 0.52 -3.39
C LYS A 33 -29.19 -0.16 -4.48
N ILE A 34 -27.96 -0.51 -4.15
CA ILE A 34 -27.03 -1.17 -5.08
C ILE A 34 -26.98 -2.64 -4.73
N ASP A 35 -27.51 -3.51 -5.60
CA ASP A 35 -27.50 -4.97 -5.41
C ASP A 35 -26.20 -5.59 -5.93
N THR A 36 -25.60 -5.05 -6.97
CA THR A 36 -24.31 -5.50 -7.54
C THR A 36 -23.57 -4.34 -8.19
N CYS A 37 -22.26 -4.46 -8.26
CA CYS A 37 -21.39 -3.51 -8.92
C CYS A 37 -20.48 -4.26 -9.92
N MET A 38 -20.25 -3.67 -11.09
CA MET A 38 -19.33 -4.18 -12.10
C MET A 38 -18.44 -3.04 -12.60
N ALA A 39 -17.15 -3.32 -12.74
CA ALA A 39 -16.20 -2.44 -13.37
C ALA A 39 -15.31 -3.22 -14.34
N THR A 40 -14.74 -2.55 -15.32
CA THR A 40 -13.79 -3.14 -16.26
C THR A 40 -12.45 -2.44 -16.13
N HIS A 41 -11.38 -3.22 -16.22
CA HIS A 41 -10.01 -2.70 -16.22
C HIS A 41 -9.24 -3.31 -17.39
N VAL A 42 -8.41 -2.50 -18.06
CA VAL A 42 -7.48 -3.01 -19.07
C VAL A 42 -6.27 -3.65 -18.40
N LYS A 43 -5.75 -4.73 -18.99
CA LYS A 43 -4.60 -5.43 -18.47
C LYS A 43 -3.62 -5.76 -19.60
N TRP A 44 -2.36 -5.45 -19.41
CA TRP A 44 -1.33 -5.54 -20.45
C TRP A 44 -0.99 -6.99 -20.85
N ASP A 45 -1.23 -7.96 -19.97
CA ASP A 45 -0.94 -9.39 -20.17
C ASP A 45 -2.16 -10.20 -20.62
N VAL A 46 -3.31 -9.54 -20.87
CA VAL A 46 -4.52 -10.17 -21.41
C VAL A 46 -4.62 -9.87 -22.91
N PRO A 47 -4.66 -10.89 -23.79
CA PRO A 47 -4.76 -10.70 -25.23
C PRO A 47 -6.01 -9.89 -25.64
N THR A 48 -5.86 -9.02 -26.63
CA THR A 48 -6.99 -8.25 -27.19
C THR A 48 -8.13 -9.17 -27.63
N GLY A 49 -9.36 -8.79 -27.28
CA GLY A 49 -10.56 -9.59 -27.57
C GLY A 49 -10.87 -10.68 -26.56
N THR A 50 -10.08 -10.78 -25.48
CA THR A 50 -10.36 -11.68 -24.36
C THR A 50 -10.80 -10.91 -23.13
N ILE A 51 -11.58 -11.55 -22.26
CA ILE A 51 -12.03 -11.01 -20.99
C ILE A 51 -11.75 -12.06 -19.90
N SER A 52 -11.13 -11.60 -18.79
CA SER A 52 -11.01 -12.39 -17.57
C SER A 52 -12.08 -11.92 -16.57
N ALA A 53 -12.86 -12.86 -16.04
CA ALA A 53 -13.87 -12.62 -15.01
C ALA A 53 -13.79 -13.73 -13.95
N GLU A 54 -12.57 -14.02 -13.48
CA GLU A 54 -12.37 -15.08 -12.50
C GLU A 54 -12.89 -14.66 -11.13
N PRO A 55 -13.51 -15.59 -10.35
CA PRO A 55 -13.92 -15.31 -8.98
C PRO A 55 -12.74 -15.21 -8.03
N GLY A 56 -12.94 -14.52 -6.91
CA GLY A 56 -11.93 -14.35 -5.85
C GLY A 56 -11.06 -13.13 -6.06
N ALA A 57 -9.84 -13.18 -5.53
CA ALA A 57 -8.91 -12.05 -5.51
C ALA A 57 -8.39 -11.70 -6.91
N VAL A 58 -8.60 -10.45 -7.32
CA VAL A 58 -8.21 -9.93 -8.65
C VAL A 58 -7.14 -8.86 -8.54
N PHE A 59 -7.32 -7.88 -7.64
CA PHE A 59 -6.33 -6.85 -7.34
C PHE A 59 -6.02 -6.83 -5.86
N SER A 60 -4.74 -6.71 -5.54
CA SER A 60 -4.31 -6.53 -4.15
C SER A 60 -4.69 -5.15 -3.64
N GLY A 61 -4.97 -5.06 -2.36
CA GLY A 61 -4.93 -3.81 -1.64
C GLY A 61 -3.52 -3.23 -1.58
N ALA A 62 -3.42 -1.95 -1.27
CA ALA A 62 -2.17 -1.22 -1.29
C ALA A 62 -2.06 -0.21 -0.16
N TYR A 63 -0.89 -0.19 0.49
CA TYR A 63 -0.42 0.93 1.30
C TYR A 63 0.81 1.53 0.65
N GLY A 64 0.92 2.86 0.67
CA GLY A 64 2.15 3.58 0.34
C GLY A 64 2.71 4.23 1.59
N PHE A 65 4.03 4.35 1.69
CA PHE A 65 4.65 5.11 2.77
C PHE A 65 5.90 5.83 2.29
N ILE A 66 6.13 7.03 2.84
CA ILE A 66 7.39 7.78 2.74
C ILE A 66 7.70 8.30 4.14
N ILE A 67 8.86 7.92 4.65
CA ILE A 67 9.32 8.26 5.99
C ILE A 67 10.68 8.94 5.86
N LYS A 68 10.87 10.01 6.61
CA LYS A 68 12.14 10.71 6.75
C LYS A 68 12.68 10.51 8.16
N LEU A 69 13.94 10.11 8.25
CA LEU A 69 14.69 9.98 9.48
C LEU A 69 15.57 11.21 9.68
N HIS A 70 15.66 11.67 10.91
CA HIS A 70 16.52 12.77 11.33
C HIS A 70 17.46 12.29 12.44
N GLY A 71 18.74 12.51 12.26
CA GLY A 71 19.79 12.19 13.22
C GLY A 71 20.70 13.38 13.49
N GLN A 72 21.99 13.10 13.72
CA GLN A 72 23.02 14.11 13.91
C GLN A 72 24.21 13.81 13.02
N ALA A 73 24.55 14.75 12.14
CA ALA A 73 25.72 14.63 11.27
C ALA A 73 27.03 14.57 12.08
N GLY A 74 28.01 13.86 11.55
CA GLY A 74 29.33 13.77 12.14
C GLY A 74 30.42 13.47 11.14
N HIS A 75 31.66 13.75 11.53
CA HIS A 75 32.81 13.37 10.72
C HIS A 75 33.06 11.86 10.82
N GLY A 76 33.34 11.18 9.71
CA GLY A 76 33.51 9.74 9.66
C GLY A 76 34.63 9.17 10.55
N SER A 77 35.56 10.00 11.00
CA SER A 77 36.60 9.60 12.01
C SER A 77 36.14 9.72 13.47
N ARG A 78 34.98 10.34 13.70
CA ARG A 78 34.40 10.56 15.02
C ARG A 78 32.92 10.15 15.04
N PRO A 79 32.61 8.85 14.75
CA PRO A 79 31.24 8.35 14.74
C PRO A 79 30.57 8.43 16.11
N ASP A 80 31.36 8.47 17.18
CA ASP A 80 30.90 8.65 18.55
C ASP A 80 30.16 9.97 18.83
N LEU A 81 30.27 10.95 17.92
CA LEU A 81 29.62 12.26 17.99
C LEU A 81 28.44 12.39 17.00
N ALA A 82 28.05 11.31 16.32
CA ALA A 82 26.97 11.31 15.36
C ALA A 82 25.82 10.40 15.81
N HIS A 83 24.62 10.71 15.31
CA HIS A 83 23.47 9.81 15.39
C HIS A 83 23.13 9.37 13.96
N SER A 84 23.56 8.16 13.60
CA SER A 84 23.57 7.70 12.21
C SER A 84 22.19 7.25 11.76
N VAL A 85 21.58 8.01 10.84
CA VAL A 85 20.33 7.63 10.17
C VAL A 85 20.50 6.41 9.26
N LEU A 86 21.71 6.12 8.78
CA LEU A 86 22.00 4.93 7.97
C LEU A 86 21.91 3.67 8.81
N ASP A 87 22.48 3.67 10.03
CA ASP A 87 22.41 2.53 10.94
C ASP A 87 20.97 2.30 11.41
N CYS A 88 20.26 3.39 11.74
CA CYS A 88 18.85 3.35 12.07
C CYS A 88 18.02 2.71 10.92
N PHE A 89 18.19 3.20 9.69
CA PHE A 89 17.49 2.64 8.54
C PHE A 89 17.86 1.17 8.28
N ASN A 90 19.14 0.80 8.40
CA ASN A 90 19.57 -0.60 8.24
C ASN A 90 18.81 -1.53 9.20
N ASN A 91 18.66 -1.13 10.45
CA ASN A 91 17.91 -1.90 11.44
C ASN A 91 16.41 -1.97 11.05
N ILE A 92 15.79 -0.83 10.72
CA ILE A 92 14.40 -0.78 10.24
C ILE A 92 14.21 -1.73 9.06
N TYR A 93 15.10 -1.69 8.05
CA TYR A 93 15.00 -2.51 6.86
C TYR A 93 15.09 -4.02 7.16
N ASN A 94 15.97 -4.41 8.06
CA ASN A 94 16.10 -5.80 8.52
C ASN A 94 14.82 -6.25 9.26
N HIS A 95 14.25 -5.39 10.10
CA HIS A 95 13.02 -5.69 10.83
C HIS A 95 11.81 -5.79 9.89
N ILE A 96 11.71 -5.01 8.80
CA ILE A 96 10.65 -5.15 7.79
C ILE A 96 10.60 -6.59 7.26
N ASN A 97 11.75 -7.16 6.92
CA ASN A 97 11.82 -8.54 6.44
C ASN A 97 11.46 -9.55 7.55
N MET A 98 11.88 -9.30 8.78
CA MET A 98 11.54 -10.15 9.91
C MET A 98 10.03 -10.14 10.22
N ILE A 99 9.39 -8.96 10.21
CA ILE A 99 7.95 -8.81 10.43
C ILE A 99 7.19 -9.64 9.39
N ARG A 100 7.55 -9.51 8.12
CA ARG A 100 6.90 -10.26 7.03
C ARG A 100 6.99 -11.78 7.25
N MET A 101 8.13 -12.27 7.72
CA MET A 101 8.35 -13.71 7.91
C MET A 101 7.75 -14.28 9.19
N LYS A 102 7.59 -13.46 10.24
CA LYS A 102 7.26 -13.94 11.58
C LYS A 102 5.88 -13.56 12.08
N TYR A 103 5.29 -12.49 11.54
CA TYR A 103 4.04 -11.93 12.07
C TYR A 103 2.90 -11.91 11.05
N VAL A 104 3.18 -12.20 9.78
CA VAL A 104 2.13 -12.42 8.77
C VAL A 104 1.80 -13.90 8.73
N ALA A 105 0.51 -14.24 8.79
CA ALA A 105 0.09 -15.64 8.73
C ALA A 105 0.53 -16.27 7.40
N PRO A 106 0.99 -17.54 7.40
CA PRO A 106 1.45 -18.20 6.16
C PRO A 106 0.38 -18.31 5.06
N THR A 107 -0.89 -18.18 5.45
CA THR A 107 -2.04 -18.20 4.54
C THR A 107 -2.32 -16.82 3.91
N ASP A 108 -1.77 -15.75 4.48
CA ASP A 108 -1.95 -14.40 3.97
C ASP A 108 -0.86 -14.04 2.95
N ILE A 109 -1.29 -13.49 1.83
CA ILE A 109 -0.38 -12.97 0.81
C ILE A 109 -0.10 -11.50 1.12
N LEU A 110 1.13 -11.22 1.54
CA LEU A 110 1.60 -9.87 1.79
C LEU A 110 3.02 -9.68 1.24
N THR A 111 3.23 -8.58 0.53
CA THR A 111 4.56 -8.12 0.13
C THR A 111 4.81 -6.71 0.65
N CYS A 112 6.04 -6.44 1.06
CA CYS A 112 6.51 -5.10 1.39
C CYS A 112 7.83 -4.87 0.66
N SER A 113 7.93 -3.74 -0.03
CA SER A 113 9.13 -3.37 -0.78
C SER A 113 9.47 -1.92 -0.51
N VAL A 114 10.74 -1.66 -0.19
CA VAL A 114 11.30 -0.32 -0.19
C VAL A 114 11.73 -0.01 -1.62
N GLY A 115 11.15 1.01 -2.23
CA GLY A 115 11.36 1.38 -3.62
C GLY A 115 12.47 2.41 -3.82
N PHE A 116 12.75 3.21 -2.79
CA PHE A 116 13.85 4.17 -2.82
C PHE A 116 14.40 4.48 -1.43
N VAL A 117 15.68 4.88 -1.41
CA VAL A 117 16.38 5.42 -0.23
C VAL A 117 17.26 6.57 -0.71
N ASN A 118 17.11 7.74 -0.10
CA ASN A 118 17.93 8.91 -0.38
C ASN A 118 18.66 9.32 0.89
N CYS A 119 20.00 9.31 0.86
CA CYS A 119 20.82 9.62 2.03
C CYS A 119 22.25 10.02 1.62
N GLY A 120 22.75 11.03 2.31
CA GLY A 120 24.15 11.44 2.23
C GLY A 120 24.58 11.98 0.85
N THR A 121 25.69 12.71 0.83
CA THR A 121 26.27 13.30 -0.39
C THR A 121 27.80 13.21 -0.41
N VAL A 122 28.42 13.06 0.75
CA VAL A 122 29.88 13.14 0.93
C VAL A 122 30.40 11.94 1.72
N ARG A 123 31.42 11.26 1.19
CA ARG A 123 31.93 9.98 1.71
C ARG A 123 32.50 9.99 3.14
N ASN A 124 32.89 11.13 3.65
CA ASN A 124 33.52 11.28 4.98
C ASN A 124 32.64 11.99 6.01
N ILE A 125 31.35 12.19 5.68
CA ILE A 125 30.36 12.74 6.60
C ILE A 125 29.27 11.70 6.83
N ILE A 126 28.99 11.41 8.10
CA ILE A 126 27.83 10.63 8.52
C ILE A 126 26.63 11.53 8.37
N PRO A 127 25.63 11.15 7.53
CA PRO A 127 24.49 12.01 7.24
C PRO A 127 23.50 12.07 8.43
N ASP A 128 22.83 13.21 8.54
CA ASP A 128 21.78 13.47 9.52
C ASP A 128 20.37 13.32 8.98
N GLU A 129 20.20 13.13 7.68
CA GLU A 129 18.90 12.92 7.07
C GLU A 129 18.90 11.73 6.11
N LEU A 130 17.82 10.93 6.17
CA LEU A 130 17.54 9.84 5.25
C LEU A 130 16.05 9.79 4.97
N THR A 131 15.69 9.74 3.69
CA THR A 131 14.30 9.54 3.27
C THR A 131 14.19 8.20 2.55
N PHE A 132 13.22 7.39 2.95
CA PHE A 132 12.91 6.14 2.27
C PHE A 132 11.41 5.99 2.08
N GLY A 133 11.03 5.24 1.07
CA GLY A 133 9.63 4.98 0.78
C GLY A 133 9.41 3.66 0.10
N GLY A 134 8.19 3.17 0.23
CA GLY A 134 7.84 1.86 -0.28
C GLY A 134 6.35 1.61 -0.40
N THR A 135 6.03 0.37 -0.76
CA THR A 135 4.66 -0.10 -0.88
C THR A 135 4.46 -1.44 -0.18
N ILE A 136 3.26 -1.61 0.36
CA ILE A 136 2.79 -2.88 0.90
C ILE A 136 1.61 -3.32 0.04
N ARG A 137 1.58 -4.59 -0.36
CA ARG A 137 0.51 -5.20 -1.13
C ARG A 137 -0.01 -6.43 -0.42
N THR A 138 -1.34 -6.56 -0.33
CA THR A 138 -1.98 -7.69 0.32
C THR A 138 -3.38 -7.93 -0.25
N PHE A 139 -3.89 -9.16 -0.11
CA PHE A 139 -5.29 -9.50 -0.38
C PHE A 139 -6.14 -9.57 0.90
N ASN A 140 -5.64 -9.01 2.01
CA ASN A 140 -6.32 -8.92 3.29
C ASN A 140 -5.87 -7.62 3.98
N VAL A 141 -6.44 -6.49 3.56
CA VAL A 141 -6.05 -5.15 4.02
C VAL A 141 -6.23 -5.02 5.52
N ASP A 142 -7.39 -5.41 6.05
CA ASP A 142 -7.71 -5.25 7.47
C ASP A 142 -7.00 -6.30 8.35
N GLY A 143 -6.93 -7.57 7.91
CA GLY A 143 -6.43 -8.67 8.73
C GLY A 143 -4.91 -8.86 8.69
N ALA A 144 -4.26 -8.52 7.56
CA ALA A 144 -2.81 -8.66 7.39
C ALA A 144 -2.11 -7.32 7.16
N GLY A 145 -2.67 -6.46 6.33
CA GLY A 145 -2.07 -5.17 5.97
C GLY A 145 -2.00 -4.20 7.13
N ALA A 146 -3.11 -3.93 7.79
CA ALA A 146 -3.17 -2.97 8.90
C ALA A 146 -2.29 -3.39 10.11
N PRO A 147 -2.30 -4.66 10.57
CA PRO A 147 -1.36 -5.12 11.59
C PRO A 147 0.11 -5.00 11.17
N PHE A 148 0.42 -5.27 9.89
CA PHE A 148 1.79 -5.12 9.37
C PHE A 148 2.23 -3.66 9.41
N VAL A 149 1.40 -2.71 8.94
CA VAL A 149 1.69 -1.27 8.99
C VAL A 149 1.91 -0.81 10.40
N LYS A 150 1.08 -1.25 11.36
CA LYS A 150 1.26 -0.94 12.77
C LYS A 150 2.62 -1.41 13.27
N GLN A 151 3.00 -2.65 13.00
CA GLN A 151 4.30 -3.19 13.42
C GLN A 151 5.47 -2.47 12.74
N LEU A 152 5.32 -2.09 11.46
CA LEU A 152 6.32 -1.27 10.78
C LEU A 152 6.55 0.04 11.52
N MET A 153 5.49 0.73 11.92
CA MET A 153 5.59 1.99 12.65
C MET A 153 6.17 1.81 14.05
N ASP A 154 5.76 0.74 14.75
CA ASP A 154 6.33 0.39 16.06
C ASP A 154 7.86 0.16 15.95
N VAL A 155 8.33 -0.49 14.89
CA VAL A 155 9.77 -0.68 14.61
C VAL A 155 10.47 0.64 14.30
N VAL A 156 9.88 1.49 13.44
CA VAL A 156 10.46 2.80 13.11
C VAL A 156 10.66 3.63 14.37
N GLU A 157 9.65 3.68 15.24
CA GLU A 157 9.73 4.40 16.52
C GLU A 157 10.85 3.85 17.42
N LYS A 158 10.88 2.53 17.62
CA LYS A 158 11.87 1.89 18.52
C LYS A 158 13.30 2.01 18.01
N GLU A 159 13.53 1.82 16.73
CA GLU A 159 14.86 1.97 16.14
C GLU A 159 15.34 3.43 16.18
N CYS A 160 14.44 4.38 15.97
CA CYS A 160 14.77 5.80 16.16
C CYS A 160 15.18 6.10 17.61
N GLU A 161 14.43 5.60 18.60
CA GLU A 161 14.81 5.73 20.02
C GLU A 161 16.20 5.16 20.30
N LEU A 162 16.49 3.93 19.84
CA LEU A 162 17.77 3.25 20.04
C LEU A 162 18.94 3.97 19.38
N CYS A 163 18.73 4.51 18.18
CA CYS A 163 19.75 5.21 17.41
C CYS A 163 19.83 6.71 17.76
N GLN A 164 19.05 7.18 18.73
CA GLN A 164 18.95 8.60 19.11
C GLN A 164 18.54 9.48 17.92
N CYS A 165 17.72 8.94 17.01
CA CYS A 165 17.14 9.61 15.86
C CYS A 165 15.68 9.97 16.13
N THR A 166 15.09 10.75 15.22
CA THR A 166 13.65 11.01 15.14
C THR A 166 13.14 10.70 13.74
N TYR A 167 11.82 10.67 13.56
CA TYR A 167 11.25 10.45 12.25
C TYR A 167 10.06 11.36 11.96
N GLU A 168 9.78 11.52 10.67
CA GLU A 168 8.62 12.22 10.14
C GLU A 168 7.95 11.37 9.07
N ILE A 169 6.62 11.25 9.10
CA ILE A 169 5.84 10.60 8.06
C ILE A 169 5.51 11.65 7.00
N LEU A 170 6.18 11.57 5.85
CA LEU A 170 5.94 12.50 4.74
C LEU A 170 4.70 12.10 3.92
N HIS A 171 4.42 10.78 3.84
CA HIS A 171 3.28 10.25 3.10
C HIS A 171 2.88 8.89 3.66
N MET A 172 1.62 8.74 4.02
CA MET A 172 1.00 7.46 4.39
C MET A 172 -0.51 7.63 4.28
N PRO A 173 -1.06 7.57 3.08
CA PRO A 173 -2.49 7.71 2.85
C PRO A 173 -3.25 6.48 3.37
N ASP A 174 -4.58 6.62 3.48
CA ASP A 174 -5.44 5.46 3.71
C ASP A 174 -5.24 4.40 2.63
N PRO A 175 -5.35 3.11 2.97
CA PRO A 175 -5.12 2.04 2.02
C PRO A 175 -6.15 2.04 0.89
N LEU A 176 -5.74 1.51 -0.25
CA LEU A 176 -6.66 0.98 -1.25
C LEU A 176 -7.00 -0.46 -0.84
N PHE A 177 -8.29 -0.80 -0.85
CA PHE A 177 -8.73 -2.14 -0.53
C PHE A 177 -8.53 -3.11 -1.70
N GLU A 178 -8.39 -4.38 -1.36
CA GLU A 178 -8.33 -5.45 -2.35
C GLU A 178 -9.67 -5.57 -3.12
N CYS A 179 -9.59 -5.93 -4.39
CA CYS A 179 -10.74 -6.27 -5.20
C CYS A 179 -10.93 -7.79 -5.24
N GLN A 180 -12.09 -8.24 -4.76
CA GLN A 180 -12.49 -9.64 -4.81
C GLN A 180 -13.78 -9.79 -5.60
N ASN A 181 -13.74 -10.59 -6.66
CA ASN A 181 -14.89 -10.86 -7.49
C ASN A 181 -15.85 -11.88 -6.84
N ASN A 182 -17.11 -11.52 -6.74
CA ASN A 182 -18.15 -12.44 -6.32
C ASN A 182 -18.33 -13.56 -7.39
N ALA A 183 -18.39 -14.81 -6.94
CA ALA A 183 -18.45 -15.96 -7.83
C ALA A 183 -19.68 -15.97 -8.76
N VAL A 184 -20.85 -15.54 -8.24
CA VAL A 184 -22.08 -15.46 -9.05
C VAL A 184 -21.98 -14.37 -10.10
N CYS A 185 -21.46 -13.19 -9.72
CA CYS A 185 -21.27 -12.09 -10.65
C CYS A 185 -20.23 -12.42 -11.75
N SER A 186 -19.16 -13.14 -11.38
CA SER A 186 -18.16 -13.63 -12.33
C SER A 186 -18.77 -14.59 -13.36
N GLU A 187 -19.61 -15.52 -12.93
CA GLU A 187 -20.28 -16.47 -13.83
C GLU A 187 -21.28 -15.75 -14.77
N ILE A 188 -22.02 -14.78 -14.25
CA ILE A 188 -22.91 -13.95 -15.08
C ILE A 188 -22.10 -13.20 -16.14
N ALA A 189 -20.97 -12.59 -15.79
CA ALA A 189 -20.10 -11.87 -16.72
C ALA A 189 -19.54 -12.81 -17.80
N LYS A 190 -19.01 -14.00 -17.41
CA LYS A 190 -18.53 -15.02 -18.35
C LYS A 190 -19.61 -15.46 -19.35
N ASN A 191 -20.83 -15.67 -18.88
CA ASN A 191 -21.94 -16.10 -19.71
C ASN A 191 -22.44 -14.98 -20.67
N ALA A 192 -22.33 -13.72 -20.27
CA ALA A 192 -22.67 -12.60 -21.13
C ALA A 192 -21.69 -12.43 -22.31
N VAL A 193 -20.41 -12.73 -22.08
CA VAL A 193 -19.37 -12.61 -23.13
C VAL A 193 -19.40 -13.78 -24.12
N ARG A 194 -19.87 -14.97 -23.72
CA ARG A 194 -19.95 -16.16 -24.59
C ARG A 194 -21.11 -16.13 -25.59
N LYS A 195 -21.98 -15.12 -25.52
CA LYS A 195 -23.11 -14.93 -26.43
C LYS A 195 -22.72 -14.01 -27.60
#